data_b23d0ebf7ec1d3e292b17d1a11e0161a
#
_entry.id   b23d0ebf7ec1d3e292b17d1a11e0161a
#
_cell.length_a   1.000
_cell.length_b   1.000
_cell.length_c   1.000
_cell.angle_alpha   90.00
_cell.angle_beta   90.00
_cell.angle_gamma   90.00
#
_symmetry.space_group_name_H-M   'P 1'
#
loop_
_entity.id
_entity.type
_entity.pdbx_description
1 polymer ?
#
loop_
_entity_poly.entity_id
_entity_poly.type
_entity_poly.pdbx_seq_one_letter_code
_entity_poly.pdbx_strand_id
1 'polypeptide(L)'
;MIRTGIGYDFHPLAAGETLIIGGVEIPSSFGSVGHSDGDALIHAVVDALLGAAALGDIGQFFPSDDDAWKDMPSSHFLSDAANRVREAGFEINNVDATIILQTPKLTDHIQQMRYNLAYSMQIDESQVSVKATTTDNLGFVGDGSGWAVQAIATVCNKNDACCP
;
A
#
# COMPACT_ATOMS: atom_id res chain seq x y z
N MET A 1 -20.82 -12.76 0.91
CA MET A 1 -19.63 -13.42 1.57
C MET A 1 -18.49 -12.42 1.60
N ILE A 2 -17.89 -12.14 2.77
CA ILE A 2 -16.73 -11.27 2.93
C ILE A 2 -15.47 -12.13 2.83
N ARG A 3 -14.45 -11.62 2.11
CA ARG A 3 -13.10 -12.20 2.04
C ARG A 3 -12.09 -11.21 2.59
N THR A 4 -11.00 -11.70 3.11
CA THR A 4 -9.91 -10.89 3.67
C THR A 4 -8.59 -11.30 3.01
N GLY A 5 -7.79 -10.32 2.64
CA GLY A 5 -6.43 -10.50 2.17
C GLY A 5 -5.46 -9.73 3.05
N ILE A 6 -4.23 -10.20 3.10
CA ILE A 6 -3.11 -9.57 3.79
C ILE A 6 -2.03 -9.22 2.78
N GLY A 7 -1.43 -8.03 2.92
CA GLY A 7 -0.25 -7.62 2.18
C GLY A 7 0.86 -7.22 3.15
N TYR A 8 2.07 -7.51 2.77
CA TYR A 8 3.26 -7.14 3.51
C TYR A 8 4.36 -6.75 2.54
N ASP A 9 4.90 -5.53 2.69
CA ASP A 9 5.98 -5.05 1.86
C ASP A 9 7.04 -4.33 2.70
N PHE A 10 8.28 -4.34 2.23
CA PHE A 10 9.39 -3.64 2.89
C PHE A 10 10.42 -3.19 1.85
N HIS A 11 11.01 -2.02 2.11
CA HIS A 11 12.03 -1.45 1.24
C HIS A 11 13.25 -1.01 2.04
N PRO A 12 14.46 -1.14 1.47
CA PRO A 12 15.65 -0.50 2.00
C PRO A 12 15.50 1.03 1.97
N LEU A 13 16.16 1.72 2.90
CA LEU A 13 16.32 3.16 2.90
C LEU A 13 17.74 3.53 2.52
N ALA A 14 17.90 4.54 1.65
CA ALA A 14 19.19 5.07 1.27
C ALA A 14 19.19 6.60 1.30
N ALA A 15 20.35 7.18 1.60
CA ALA A 15 20.54 8.63 1.60
C ALA A 15 20.43 9.18 0.17
N GLY A 16 19.74 10.31 0.02
CA GLY A 16 19.57 10.98 -1.27
C GLY A 16 18.42 10.45 -2.13
N GLU A 17 17.77 9.37 -1.73
CA GLU A 17 16.53 8.88 -2.36
C GLU A 17 15.31 9.62 -1.82
N THR A 18 14.23 9.63 -2.60
CA THR A 18 12.95 10.23 -2.20
C THR A 18 12.15 9.22 -1.38
N LEU A 19 11.52 9.68 -0.30
CA LEU A 19 10.60 8.88 0.49
C LEU A 19 9.16 9.18 0.07
N ILE A 20 8.53 8.25 -0.61
CA ILE A 20 7.12 8.33 -1.01
C ILE A 20 6.33 7.30 -0.23
N ILE A 21 5.25 7.72 0.43
CA ILE A 21 4.38 6.85 1.23
C ILE A 21 2.92 7.23 0.97
N GLY A 22 2.15 6.31 0.42
CA GLY A 22 0.74 6.54 0.05
C GLY A 22 0.59 7.67 -0.96
N GLY A 23 1.53 7.77 -1.91
CA GLY A 23 1.58 8.82 -2.90
C GLY A 23 1.89 10.22 -2.34
N VAL A 24 2.43 10.30 -1.13
CA VAL A 24 2.86 11.55 -0.48
C VAL A 24 4.38 11.56 -0.37
N GLU A 25 5.02 12.59 -0.91
CA GLU A 25 6.44 12.83 -0.70
C GLU A 25 6.67 13.32 0.74
N ILE A 26 7.45 12.57 1.50
CA ILE A 26 7.74 12.84 2.90
C ILE A 26 9.11 13.51 3.01
N PRO A 27 9.21 14.71 3.62
CA PRO A 27 10.51 15.35 3.85
C PRO A 27 11.42 14.46 4.71
N SER A 28 12.49 13.96 4.11
CA SER A 28 13.45 13.06 4.73
C SER A 28 14.81 13.17 4.05
N SER A 29 15.89 12.87 4.79
CA SER A 29 17.23 12.72 4.22
C SER A 29 17.48 11.31 3.63
N PHE A 30 16.53 10.39 3.82
CA PHE A 30 16.55 9.03 3.30
C PHE A 30 15.24 8.75 2.57
N GLY A 31 15.31 7.94 1.52
CA GLY A 31 14.13 7.48 0.80
C GLY A 31 14.22 6.03 0.42
N SER A 32 13.14 5.51 -0.13
CA SER A 32 13.01 4.11 -0.50
C SER A 32 13.86 3.77 -1.73
N VAL A 33 14.54 2.64 -1.67
CA VAL A 33 15.17 2.03 -2.85
C VAL A 33 14.18 1.02 -3.43
N GLY A 34 13.70 1.26 -4.65
CA GLY A 34 12.74 0.39 -5.32
C GLY A 34 12.80 0.50 -6.83
N HIS A 35 12.13 -0.41 -7.55
CA HIS A 35 12.06 -0.39 -9.02
C HIS A 35 11.06 0.68 -9.52
N SER A 36 9.93 0.85 -8.80
CA SER A 36 8.95 1.92 -8.99
C SER A 36 9.32 3.14 -8.14
N ASP A 37 8.34 3.88 -7.66
CA ASP A 37 8.55 5.00 -6.72
C ASP A 37 8.87 4.55 -5.27
N GLY A 38 8.96 3.24 -5.01
CA GLY A 38 9.32 2.67 -3.71
C GLY A 38 8.24 2.82 -2.63
N ASP A 39 6.98 3.01 -3.00
CA ASP A 39 5.85 3.18 -2.08
C ASP A 39 5.36 1.83 -1.52
N ALA A 40 6.00 1.35 -0.45
CA ALA A 40 5.63 0.10 0.20
C ALA A 40 4.20 0.11 0.78
N LEU A 41 3.63 1.29 1.12
CA LEU A 41 2.25 1.36 1.58
C LEU A 41 1.29 0.94 0.48
N ILE A 42 1.46 1.49 -0.70
CA ILE A 42 0.63 1.12 -1.85
C ILE A 42 0.86 -0.34 -2.25
N HIS A 43 2.10 -0.82 -2.30
CA HIS A 43 2.40 -2.20 -2.66
C HIS A 43 1.73 -3.21 -1.71
N ALA A 44 1.80 -2.98 -0.39
CA ALA A 44 1.14 -3.83 0.59
C ALA A 44 -0.39 -3.81 0.43
N VAL A 45 -0.99 -2.66 0.13
CA VAL A 45 -2.44 -2.55 -0.13
C VAL A 45 -2.84 -3.29 -1.40
N VAL A 46 -2.05 -3.19 -2.48
CA VAL A 46 -2.26 -3.94 -3.73
C VAL A 46 -2.29 -5.44 -3.45
N ASP A 47 -1.29 -5.96 -2.75
CA ASP A 47 -1.22 -7.38 -2.40
C ASP A 47 -2.39 -7.84 -1.52
N ALA A 48 -2.80 -7.01 -0.55
CA ALA A 48 -3.96 -7.30 0.27
C ALA A 48 -5.25 -7.41 -0.56
N LEU A 49 -5.45 -6.51 -1.52
CA LEU A 49 -6.62 -6.49 -2.42
C LEU A 49 -6.63 -7.71 -3.35
N LEU A 50 -5.52 -7.98 -4.02
CA LEU A 50 -5.39 -9.11 -4.93
C LEU A 50 -5.55 -10.44 -4.17
N GLY A 51 -4.93 -10.56 -3.00
CA GLY A 51 -5.06 -11.74 -2.13
C GLY A 51 -6.49 -11.96 -1.65
N ALA A 52 -7.24 -10.92 -1.26
CA ALA A 52 -8.64 -11.01 -0.86
C ALA A 52 -9.52 -11.55 -1.98
N ALA A 53 -9.26 -11.15 -3.22
CA ALA A 53 -9.98 -11.62 -4.41
C ALA A 53 -9.45 -12.95 -4.98
N ALA A 54 -8.37 -13.53 -4.41
CA ALA A 54 -7.67 -14.72 -4.88
C ALA A 54 -7.11 -14.57 -6.32
N LEU A 55 -6.56 -13.37 -6.63
CA LEU A 55 -6.01 -13.04 -7.95
C LEU A 55 -4.47 -13.15 -8.02
N GLY A 56 -3.79 -13.49 -6.92
CA GLY A 56 -2.33 -13.56 -6.84
C GLY A 56 -1.71 -12.34 -6.14
N ASP A 57 -0.62 -11.84 -6.66
CA ASP A 57 0.20 -10.77 -6.06
C ASP A 57 0.63 -9.70 -7.07
N ILE A 58 1.22 -8.61 -6.57
CA ILE A 58 1.68 -7.47 -7.38
C ILE A 58 2.72 -7.90 -8.42
N GLY A 59 3.62 -8.82 -8.08
CA GLY A 59 4.69 -9.28 -8.97
C GLY A 59 4.20 -10.03 -10.21
N GLN A 60 3.01 -10.64 -10.15
CA GLN A 60 2.41 -11.30 -11.31
C GLN A 60 1.89 -10.32 -12.35
N PHE A 61 1.46 -9.13 -11.94
CA PHE A 61 0.88 -8.12 -12.83
C PHE A 61 1.89 -7.03 -13.20
N PHE A 62 2.82 -6.73 -12.30
CA PHE A 62 3.81 -5.66 -12.44
C PHE A 62 5.21 -6.17 -12.06
N PRO A 63 5.77 -7.11 -12.84
CA PRO A 63 7.07 -7.68 -12.53
C PRO A 63 8.17 -6.61 -12.51
N SER A 64 9.03 -6.68 -11.48
CA SER A 64 10.10 -5.70 -11.25
C SER A 64 11.25 -5.77 -12.25
N ASP A 65 11.29 -6.77 -13.11
CA ASP A 65 12.24 -6.91 -14.21
C ASP A 65 11.72 -6.37 -15.56
N ASP A 66 10.50 -5.84 -15.59
CA ASP A 66 9.91 -5.19 -16.78
C ASP A 66 10.10 -3.66 -16.67
N ASP A 67 10.91 -3.13 -17.59
CA ASP A 67 11.19 -1.67 -17.71
C ASP A 67 9.93 -0.82 -17.93
N ALA A 68 8.82 -1.40 -18.36
CA ALA A 68 7.55 -0.70 -18.52
C ALA A 68 7.03 -0.09 -17.20
N TRP A 69 7.41 -0.66 -16.06
CA TRP A 69 6.95 -0.24 -14.72
C TRP A 69 7.99 0.59 -13.96
N LYS A 70 9.16 0.81 -14.57
CA LYS A 70 10.22 1.59 -13.97
C LYS A 70 9.76 3.04 -13.75
N ASP A 71 9.99 3.55 -12.56
CA ASP A 71 9.61 4.91 -12.13
C ASP A 71 8.09 5.20 -12.23
N MET A 72 7.25 4.16 -12.44
CA MET A 72 5.81 4.32 -12.49
C MET A 72 5.27 4.66 -11.09
N PRO A 73 4.39 5.67 -10.95
CA PRO A 73 3.72 5.94 -9.68
C PRO A 73 2.92 4.72 -9.22
N SER A 74 3.14 4.28 -7.98
CA SER A 74 2.46 3.10 -7.43
C SER A 74 0.93 3.25 -7.34
N SER A 75 0.41 4.49 -7.37
CA SER A 75 -1.02 4.76 -7.48
C SER A 75 -1.66 4.14 -8.73
N HIS A 76 -0.89 3.95 -9.81
CA HIS A 76 -1.34 3.23 -11.00
C HIS A 76 -1.61 1.76 -10.69
N PHE A 77 -0.70 1.10 -9.97
CA PHE A 77 -0.86 -0.30 -9.58
C PHE A 77 -2.07 -0.49 -8.66
N LEU A 78 -2.29 0.45 -7.75
CA LEU A 78 -3.44 0.42 -6.86
C LEU A 78 -4.77 0.55 -7.60
N SER A 79 -4.83 1.47 -8.56
CA SER A 79 -6.03 1.66 -9.39
C SER A 79 -6.32 0.42 -10.25
N ASP A 80 -5.29 -0.19 -10.84
CA ASP A 80 -5.43 -1.43 -11.61
C ASP A 80 -5.88 -2.59 -10.73
N ALA A 81 -5.27 -2.78 -9.55
CA ALA A 81 -5.68 -3.83 -8.61
C ALA A 81 -7.13 -3.68 -8.16
N ALA A 82 -7.59 -2.45 -7.86
CA ALA A 82 -8.97 -2.17 -7.51
C ALA A 82 -9.94 -2.52 -8.65
N ASN A 83 -9.58 -2.23 -9.91
CA ASN A 83 -10.37 -2.59 -11.08
C ASN A 83 -10.45 -4.12 -11.25
N ARG A 84 -9.32 -4.84 -11.11
CA ARG A 84 -9.30 -6.32 -11.19
C ARG A 84 -10.17 -6.97 -10.13
N VAL A 85 -10.17 -6.45 -8.89
CA VAL A 85 -11.06 -6.90 -7.82
C VAL A 85 -12.53 -6.75 -8.24
N ARG A 86 -12.89 -5.62 -8.85
CA ARG A 86 -14.25 -5.36 -9.35
C ARG A 86 -14.62 -6.24 -10.52
N GLU A 87 -13.72 -6.48 -11.46
CA GLU A 87 -13.89 -7.39 -12.60
C GLU A 87 -14.09 -8.84 -12.15
N ALA A 88 -13.43 -9.23 -11.06
CA ALA A 88 -13.62 -10.54 -10.43
C ALA A 88 -14.95 -10.68 -9.65
N GLY A 89 -15.79 -9.65 -9.65
CA GLY A 89 -17.13 -9.68 -9.05
C GLY A 89 -17.18 -9.28 -7.58
N PHE A 90 -16.15 -8.59 -7.08
CA PHE A 90 -16.09 -8.09 -5.71
C PHE A 90 -16.16 -6.56 -5.65
N GLU A 91 -16.54 -6.04 -4.49
CA GLU A 91 -16.38 -4.63 -4.10
C GLU A 91 -15.42 -4.54 -2.91
N ILE A 92 -14.67 -3.45 -2.86
CA ILE A 92 -13.75 -3.18 -1.74
C ILE A 92 -14.57 -2.66 -0.56
N ASN A 93 -14.53 -3.37 0.56
CA ASN A 93 -15.27 -2.99 1.76
C ASN A 93 -14.44 -2.05 2.64
N ASN A 94 -13.21 -2.41 2.99
CA ASN A 94 -12.28 -1.53 3.69
C ASN A 94 -10.83 -1.97 3.54
N VAL A 95 -9.93 -1.02 3.83
CA VAL A 95 -8.49 -1.25 3.94
C VAL A 95 -7.99 -0.69 5.27
N ASP A 96 -7.14 -1.45 5.96
CA ASP A 96 -6.42 -1.03 7.14
C ASP A 96 -4.93 -1.33 6.98
N ALA A 97 -4.08 -0.31 7.10
CA ALA A 97 -2.64 -0.45 6.95
C ALA A 97 -1.86 0.12 8.14
N THR A 98 -0.75 -0.53 8.45
CA THR A 98 0.19 -0.07 9.46
C THR A 98 1.57 0.12 8.84
N ILE A 99 2.06 1.34 8.86
CA ILE A 99 3.42 1.71 8.44
C ILE A 99 4.35 1.51 9.63
N ILE A 100 5.45 0.80 9.42
CA ILE A 100 6.47 0.50 10.44
C ILE A 100 7.74 1.21 10.00
N LEU A 101 7.97 2.41 10.53
CA LEU A 101 9.06 3.31 10.16
C LEU A 101 9.62 4.01 11.40
N GLN A 102 10.93 3.98 11.58
CA GLN A 102 11.56 4.58 12.76
C GLN A 102 11.52 6.11 12.70
N THR A 103 11.85 6.69 11.55
CA THR A 103 11.83 8.14 11.27
C THR A 103 11.62 8.38 9.78
N PRO A 104 11.01 9.52 9.35
CA PRO A 104 10.41 10.59 10.16
C PRO A 104 9.04 10.26 10.75
N LYS A 105 8.49 11.15 11.58
CA LYS A 105 7.10 11.05 12.06
C LYS A 105 6.14 11.34 10.91
N LEU A 106 5.07 10.53 10.81
CA LEU A 106 4.12 10.59 9.70
C LEU A 106 2.76 11.22 10.07
N THR A 107 2.58 11.65 11.32
CA THR A 107 1.28 12.13 11.85
C THR A 107 0.59 13.16 10.95
N ASP A 108 1.34 14.13 10.45
CA ASP A 108 0.80 15.24 9.64
C ASP A 108 0.49 14.83 8.18
N HIS A 109 0.92 13.64 7.76
CA HIS A 109 0.78 13.13 6.39
C HIS A 109 -0.29 12.03 6.25
N ILE A 110 -0.72 11.42 7.37
CA ILE A 110 -1.65 10.28 7.37
C ILE A 110 -2.96 10.59 6.62
N GLN A 111 -3.51 11.77 6.86
CA GLN A 111 -4.77 12.17 6.23
C GLN A 111 -4.67 12.23 4.70
N GLN A 112 -3.56 12.78 4.17
CA GLN A 112 -3.34 12.84 2.73
C GLN A 112 -3.09 11.45 2.13
N MET A 113 -2.39 10.56 2.84
CA MET A 113 -2.21 9.16 2.43
C MET A 113 -3.57 8.46 2.29
N ARG A 114 -4.45 8.59 3.29
CA ARG A 114 -5.80 8.01 3.27
C ARG A 114 -6.60 8.50 2.07
N TYR A 115 -6.58 9.82 1.83
CA TYR A 115 -7.26 10.42 0.68
C TYR A 115 -6.73 9.84 -0.65
N ASN A 116 -5.41 9.78 -0.84
CA ASN A 116 -4.80 9.26 -2.06
C ASN A 116 -5.14 7.79 -2.31
N LEU A 117 -5.10 6.96 -1.26
CA LEU A 117 -5.48 5.55 -1.35
C LEU A 117 -6.97 5.40 -1.72
N ALA A 118 -7.86 6.11 -1.03
CA ALA A 118 -9.30 6.09 -1.30
C ALA A 118 -9.60 6.53 -2.73
N TYR A 119 -8.98 7.62 -3.18
CA TYR A 119 -9.11 8.14 -4.53
C TYR A 119 -8.67 7.12 -5.59
N SER A 120 -7.49 6.49 -5.41
CA SER A 120 -6.98 5.49 -6.34
C SER A 120 -7.87 4.24 -6.41
N MET A 121 -8.43 3.83 -5.29
CA MET A 121 -9.36 2.71 -5.20
C MET A 121 -10.81 3.06 -5.56
N GLN A 122 -11.14 4.34 -5.72
CA GLN A 122 -12.52 4.83 -5.95
C GLN A 122 -13.50 4.35 -4.86
N ILE A 123 -13.13 4.53 -3.60
CA ILE A 123 -13.94 4.23 -2.41
C ILE A 123 -14.01 5.45 -1.50
N ASP A 124 -14.90 5.43 -0.51
CA ASP A 124 -15.00 6.51 0.49
C ASP A 124 -13.79 6.49 1.43
N GLU A 125 -13.32 7.68 1.84
CA GLU A 125 -12.16 7.80 2.74
C GLU A 125 -12.39 7.15 4.11
N SER A 126 -13.64 7.03 4.55
CA SER A 126 -14.00 6.33 5.79
C SER A 126 -13.73 4.82 5.74
N GLN A 127 -13.55 4.25 4.53
CA GLN A 127 -13.19 2.84 4.32
C GLN A 127 -11.67 2.60 4.38
N VAL A 128 -10.86 3.67 4.55
CA VAL A 128 -9.39 3.58 4.58
C VAL A 128 -8.84 4.01 5.94
N SER A 129 -8.12 3.11 6.60
CA SER A 129 -7.36 3.36 7.81
C SER A 129 -5.86 3.25 7.52
N VAL A 130 -5.09 4.24 7.98
CA VAL A 130 -3.62 4.21 7.94
C VAL A 130 -3.09 4.60 9.31
N LYS A 131 -2.20 3.78 9.86
CA LYS A 131 -1.54 3.97 11.14
C LYS A 131 -0.03 3.89 10.95
N ALA A 132 0.73 4.52 11.84
CA ALA A 132 2.18 4.43 11.84
C ALA A 132 2.70 4.04 13.22
N THR A 133 3.76 3.24 13.26
CA THR A 133 4.46 2.83 14.47
C THR A 133 5.98 2.79 14.21
N THR A 134 6.76 2.80 15.28
CA THR A 134 8.20 2.49 15.25
C THR A 134 8.43 1.05 15.72
N THR A 135 9.68 0.60 15.71
CA THR A 135 10.11 -0.66 16.34
C THR A 135 10.91 -0.42 17.62
N ASP A 136 10.86 0.79 18.19
CA ASP A 136 11.65 1.17 19.37
C ASP A 136 13.16 0.86 19.21
N ASN A 137 13.70 1.17 18.05
CA ASN A 137 15.09 0.92 17.63
C ASN A 137 15.46 -0.56 17.49
N LEU A 138 14.51 -1.47 17.31
CA LEU A 138 14.76 -2.89 17.08
C LEU A 138 14.81 -3.24 15.60
N GLY A 139 15.77 -4.07 15.20
CA GLY A 139 15.88 -4.64 13.86
C GLY A 139 16.15 -3.62 12.76
N PHE A 140 15.97 -4.03 11.51
CA PHE A 140 16.30 -3.25 10.31
C PHE A 140 15.47 -1.95 10.18
N VAL A 141 14.29 -1.89 10.76
CA VAL A 141 13.52 -0.64 10.86
C VAL A 141 14.13 0.26 11.91
N GLY A 142 14.47 -0.31 13.07
CA GLY A 142 15.01 0.43 14.21
C GLY A 142 16.38 1.04 13.97
N ASP A 143 17.24 0.39 13.17
CA ASP A 143 18.55 0.91 12.76
C ASP A 143 18.50 1.84 11.55
N GLY A 144 17.30 2.01 10.93
CA GLY A 144 17.08 2.91 9.81
C GLY A 144 17.55 2.37 8.46
N SER A 145 17.87 1.08 8.34
CA SER A 145 18.28 0.47 7.07
C SER A 145 17.11 0.13 6.15
N GLY A 146 15.87 0.14 6.68
CA GLY A 146 14.66 -0.10 5.91
C GLY A 146 13.40 0.26 6.66
N TRP A 147 12.27 0.05 6.03
CA TRP A 147 10.94 0.22 6.58
C TRP A 147 9.98 -0.83 6.03
N ALA A 148 8.86 -1.03 6.69
CA ALA A 148 7.90 -2.06 6.32
C ALA A 148 6.47 -1.55 6.42
N VAL A 149 5.56 -2.22 5.72
CA VAL A 149 4.12 -2.00 5.82
C VAL A 149 3.40 -3.33 5.90
N GLN A 150 2.40 -3.40 6.74
CA GLN A 150 1.42 -4.46 6.75
C GLN A 150 0.04 -3.89 6.43
N ALA A 151 -0.68 -4.51 5.50
CA ALA A 151 -2.03 -4.11 5.12
C ALA A 151 -3.00 -5.29 5.20
N ILE A 152 -4.25 -4.97 5.50
CA ILE A 152 -5.39 -5.89 5.40
C ILE A 152 -6.44 -5.22 4.53
N ALA A 153 -6.99 -5.95 3.57
CA ALA A 153 -8.14 -5.53 2.80
C ALA A 153 -9.28 -6.51 2.98
N THR A 154 -10.51 -6.00 3.03
CA THR A 154 -11.71 -6.83 2.95
C THR A 154 -12.49 -6.49 1.69
N VAL A 155 -12.98 -7.54 1.04
CA VAL A 155 -13.85 -7.42 -0.15
C VAL A 155 -15.13 -8.20 0.06
N CYS A 156 -16.23 -7.75 -0.53
CA CYS A 156 -17.51 -8.45 -0.50
C CYS A 156 -17.95 -8.77 -1.94
N ASN A 157 -18.74 -9.83 -2.11
CA ASN A 157 -19.31 -10.13 -3.42
C ASN A 157 -20.36 -9.06 -3.77
N LYS A 158 -20.31 -8.52 -4.98
CA LYS A 158 -21.25 -7.48 -5.48
C LYS A 158 -22.73 -7.79 -5.30
N ASN A 159 -23.08 -9.06 -5.28
CA ASN A 159 -24.47 -9.52 -5.17
C ASN A 159 -24.91 -9.77 -3.72
N ASP A 160 -24.05 -9.54 -2.74
CA ASP A 160 -24.41 -9.73 -1.33
C ASP A 160 -25.09 -8.47 -0.76
N ALA A 161 -26.19 -8.66 -0.03
CA ALA A 161 -26.96 -7.58 0.59
C ALA A 161 -26.17 -6.74 1.63
N CYS A 162 -25.00 -7.20 2.04
CA CYS A 162 -24.10 -6.52 2.98
C CYS A 162 -22.94 -5.82 2.28
N CYS A 163 -22.95 -5.73 0.95
CA CYS A 163 -21.96 -4.98 0.19
C CYS A 163 -22.36 -3.49 0.21
N PRO A 164 -21.46 -2.54 0.54
CA PRO A 164 -21.77 -1.11 0.57
C PRO A 164 -22.15 -0.54 -0.79
#